data_2b80b0b6c26ae27b9df3146a2dce3f88
#
_entry.id   2b80b0b6c26ae27b9df3146a2dce3f88
#
_cell.length_a   1.000
_cell.length_b   1.000
_cell.length_c   1.000
_cell.angle_alpha   90.00
_cell.angle_beta   90.00
_cell.angle_gamma   90.00
#
_symmetry.space_group_name_H-M   'P 1'
#
loop_
_entity.id
_entity.type
_entity.pdbx_description
1 polymer ?
#
loop_
_entity_poly.entity_id
_entity_poly.type
_entity_poly.pdbx_seq_one_letter_code
_entity_poly.pdbx_strand_id
1 'polypeptide(L)'
;MKKDDISYETVRNNLTYLDDEDIKLIDKAYHFAKEKHDGQRRRTGEPYIIHPLNVAYILTTIKADKETICAGLLHDTLEDTNTTYEELICNFGNLISNLVKELTNNDVLKKEMGKTEYLSMK
;
A
#
# COMPACT_ATOMS: atom_id res chain seq x y z
N MET A 1 17.60 -15.31 -1.84
CA MET A 1 16.60 -14.26 -1.82
C MET A 1 17.11 -13.05 -1.06
N LYS A 2 16.85 -11.89 -1.58
CA LYS A 2 17.27 -10.69 -0.88
C LYS A 2 16.42 -10.49 0.36
N LYS A 3 17.06 -10.08 1.44
CA LYS A 3 16.36 -9.90 2.70
C LYS A 3 15.30 -8.80 2.63
N ASP A 4 15.43 -7.89 1.67
CA ASP A 4 14.49 -6.79 1.55
C ASP A 4 13.26 -7.15 0.75
N ASP A 5 13.27 -8.31 0.11
CA ASP A 5 12.12 -8.72 -0.70
C ASP A 5 11.08 -9.37 0.20
N ILE A 6 10.00 -8.67 0.41
CA ILE A 6 8.89 -9.15 1.22
C ILE A 6 7.83 -9.72 0.30
N SER A 7 7.46 -10.97 0.52
CA SER A 7 6.37 -11.57 -0.24
C SER A 7 5.05 -11.28 0.47
N TYR A 8 3.96 -11.37 -0.29
CA TYR A 8 2.65 -11.20 0.32
C TYR A 8 2.38 -12.25 1.38
N GLU A 9 2.93 -13.43 1.20
CA GLU A 9 2.75 -14.49 2.19
C GLU A 9 3.29 -14.05 3.56
N THR A 10 4.44 -13.37 3.57
CA THR A 10 5.00 -12.85 4.80
C THR A 10 4.06 -11.84 5.45
N VAL A 11 3.48 -10.95 4.65
CA VAL A 11 2.51 -9.99 5.16
C VAL A 11 1.31 -10.73 5.75
N ARG A 12 0.78 -11.68 5.00
CA ARG A 12 -0.42 -12.41 5.40
C ARG A 12 -0.20 -13.18 6.69
N ASN A 13 0.99 -13.75 6.86
CA ASN A 13 1.29 -14.48 8.07
C ASN A 13 1.29 -13.60 9.31
N ASN A 14 1.47 -12.31 9.14
CA ASN A 14 1.43 -11.36 10.24
C ASN A 14 0.02 -10.86 10.56
N LEU A 15 -1.00 -11.32 9.84
CA LEU A 15 -2.37 -10.84 10.01
C LEU A 15 -3.17 -11.68 10.99
N THR A 16 -2.50 -12.42 11.87
CA THR A 16 -3.18 -13.32 12.80
C THR A 16 -4.07 -12.59 13.80
N TYR A 17 -3.90 -11.29 13.94
CA TYR A 17 -4.73 -10.49 14.84
C TYR A 17 -6.04 -10.03 14.17
N LEU A 18 -6.25 -10.37 12.89
CA LEU A 18 -7.45 -10.00 12.15
C LEU A 18 -8.28 -11.24 11.86
N ASP A 19 -9.58 -11.04 11.62
CA ASP A 19 -10.45 -12.18 11.28
C ASP A 19 -10.40 -12.48 9.79
N ASP A 20 -11.09 -13.56 9.40
CA ASP A 20 -11.03 -14.02 8.02
C ASP A 20 -11.57 -13.00 7.03
N GLU A 21 -12.63 -12.28 7.41
CA GLU A 21 -13.21 -11.28 6.54
C GLU A 21 -12.24 -10.13 6.27
N ASP A 22 -11.55 -9.72 7.32
CA ASP A 22 -10.56 -8.67 7.19
C ASP A 22 -9.42 -9.10 6.29
N ILE A 23 -8.98 -10.35 6.46
CA ILE A 23 -7.88 -10.87 5.65
C ILE A 23 -8.31 -10.98 4.19
N LYS A 24 -9.54 -11.36 3.93
CA LYS A 24 -10.04 -11.41 2.55
C LYS A 24 -10.02 -10.05 1.90
N LEU A 25 -10.37 -9.01 2.64
CA LEU A 25 -10.34 -7.66 2.11
C LEU A 25 -8.91 -7.24 1.77
N ILE A 26 -7.98 -7.57 2.64
CA ILE A 26 -6.58 -7.26 2.39
C ILE A 26 -6.05 -8.05 1.21
N ASP A 27 -6.44 -9.34 1.07
CA ASP A 27 -6.09 -10.13 -0.10
C ASP A 27 -6.57 -9.45 -1.37
N LYS A 28 -7.79 -8.92 -1.36
CA LYS A 28 -8.35 -8.23 -2.51
C LYS A 28 -7.54 -6.99 -2.85
N ALA A 29 -7.16 -6.23 -1.84
CA ALA A 29 -6.35 -5.02 -2.06
C ALA A 29 -4.99 -5.38 -2.65
N TYR A 30 -4.37 -6.44 -2.16
CA TYR A 30 -3.09 -6.87 -2.69
C TYR A 30 -3.21 -7.25 -4.17
N HIS A 31 -4.20 -8.07 -4.50
CA HIS A 31 -4.36 -8.51 -5.88
C HIS A 31 -4.68 -7.34 -6.81
N PHE A 32 -5.49 -6.42 -6.33
CA PHE A 32 -5.81 -5.21 -7.11
C PHE A 32 -4.53 -4.41 -7.39
N ALA A 33 -3.74 -4.16 -6.35
CA ALA A 33 -2.50 -3.39 -6.51
C ALA A 33 -1.52 -4.11 -7.42
N LYS A 34 -1.40 -5.42 -7.24
CA LYS A 34 -0.49 -6.21 -8.05
C LYS A 34 -0.85 -6.13 -9.53
N GLU A 35 -2.15 -6.24 -9.82
CA GLU A 35 -2.61 -6.17 -11.19
C GLU A 35 -2.37 -4.79 -11.79
N LYS A 36 -2.65 -3.74 -11.03
CA LYS A 36 -2.48 -2.39 -11.52
C LYS A 36 -1.01 -2.03 -11.74
N HIS A 37 -0.14 -2.56 -10.92
CA HIS A 37 1.30 -2.31 -11.07
C HIS A 37 2.00 -3.31 -11.97
N ASP A 38 1.25 -4.21 -12.57
CA ASP A 38 1.84 -5.24 -13.41
C ASP A 38 2.69 -4.62 -14.51
N GLY A 39 3.89 -5.13 -14.65
CA GLY A 39 4.83 -4.62 -15.63
C GLY A 39 5.62 -3.41 -15.19
N GLN A 40 5.25 -2.78 -14.10
CA GLN A 40 6.01 -1.64 -13.58
C GLN A 40 7.18 -2.13 -12.74
N ARG A 41 8.29 -1.41 -12.86
CA ARG A 41 9.47 -1.74 -12.09
C ARG A 41 10.03 -0.49 -11.45
N ARG A 42 10.65 -0.68 -10.31
CA ARG A 42 11.33 0.41 -9.64
C ARG A 42 12.63 0.71 -10.34
N ARG A 43 13.23 1.83 -9.96
CA ARG A 43 14.51 2.24 -10.54
C ARG A 43 15.56 1.15 -10.41
N THR A 44 15.48 0.36 -9.36
CA THR A 44 16.44 -0.72 -9.12
C THR A 44 16.13 -1.98 -9.91
N GLY A 45 15.01 -2.01 -10.66
CA GLY A 45 14.67 -3.14 -11.51
C GLY A 45 13.72 -4.14 -10.89
N GLU A 46 13.44 -4.04 -9.59
CA GLU A 46 12.52 -4.97 -8.94
C GLU A 46 11.07 -4.62 -9.27
N PRO A 47 10.16 -5.60 -9.20
CA PRO A 47 8.74 -5.32 -9.44
C PRO A 47 8.22 -4.26 -8.49
N TYR A 48 7.36 -3.38 -9.00
CA TYR A 48 6.87 -2.26 -8.22
C TYR A 48 6.08 -2.71 -6.99
N ILE A 49 5.40 -3.85 -7.08
CA ILE A 49 4.57 -4.34 -5.97
C ILE A 49 5.37 -4.55 -4.68
N ILE A 50 6.67 -4.73 -4.79
CA ILE A 50 7.52 -4.91 -3.61
C ILE A 50 7.42 -3.71 -2.67
N HIS A 51 7.29 -2.51 -3.22
CA HIS A 51 7.21 -1.30 -2.41
C HIS A 51 5.93 -1.27 -1.55
N PRO A 52 4.72 -1.39 -2.11
CA PRO A 52 3.53 -1.44 -1.25
C PRO A 52 3.51 -2.65 -0.32
N LEU A 53 4.13 -3.76 -0.71
CA LEU A 53 4.24 -4.90 0.20
C LEU A 53 5.07 -4.56 1.43
N ASN A 54 6.18 -3.82 1.24
CA ASN A 54 7.00 -3.40 2.37
C ASN A 54 6.23 -2.47 3.30
N VAL A 55 5.45 -1.56 2.73
CA VAL A 55 4.61 -0.66 3.52
C VAL A 55 3.62 -1.47 4.34
N ALA A 56 2.94 -2.42 3.71
CA ALA A 56 1.97 -3.26 4.39
C ALA A 56 2.63 -4.07 5.50
N TYR A 57 3.81 -4.60 5.24
CA TYR A 57 4.54 -5.37 6.25
C TYR A 57 4.80 -4.53 7.49
N ILE A 58 5.29 -3.31 7.29
CA ILE A 58 5.56 -2.41 8.41
C ILE A 58 4.28 -2.15 9.20
N LEU A 59 3.17 -1.95 8.49
CA LEU A 59 1.90 -1.72 9.16
C LEU A 59 1.45 -2.92 9.99
N THR A 60 1.75 -4.13 9.56
CA THR A 60 1.39 -5.31 10.37
C THR A 60 2.20 -5.38 11.65
N THR A 61 3.42 -4.85 11.66
CA THR A 61 4.24 -4.89 12.87
C THR A 61 3.67 -4.02 13.98
N ILE A 62 2.89 -3.01 13.63
CA ILE A 62 2.21 -2.17 14.63
C ILE A 62 0.73 -2.54 14.75
N LYS A 63 0.34 -3.66 14.16
CA LYS A 63 -1.02 -4.18 14.20
C LYS A 63 -2.05 -3.18 13.72
N ALA A 64 -1.75 -2.54 12.60
CA ALA A 64 -2.68 -1.60 11.99
C ALA A 64 -3.97 -2.30 11.59
N ASP A 65 -5.06 -1.55 11.54
CA ASP A 65 -6.34 -2.15 11.16
C ASP A 65 -6.38 -2.46 9.66
N LYS A 66 -7.41 -3.19 9.26
CA LYS A 66 -7.51 -3.65 7.88
C LYS A 66 -7.59 -2.50 6.90
N GLU A 67 -8.28 -1.43 7.26
CA GLU A 67 -8.41 -0.28 6.37
C GLU A 67 -7.06 0.37 6.10
N THR A 68 -6.26 0.51 7.14
CA THR A 68 -4.95 1.12 7.01
C THR A 68 -4.02 0.25 6.16
N ILE A 69 -4.07 -1.06 6.37
CA ILE A 69 -3.23 -1.97 5.58
C ILE A 69 -3.64 -1.95 4.12
N CYS A 70 -4.95 -1.96 3.85
CA CYS A 70 -5.43 -1.88 2.48
C CYS A 70 -4.99 -0.57 1.83
N ALA A 71 -5.09 0.54 2.56
CA ALA A 71 -4.65 1.82 2.02
C ALA A 71 -3.17 1.82 1.72
N GLY A 72 -2.37 1.18 2.57
CA GLY A 72 -0.94 1.06 2.31
C GLY A 72 -0.64 0.29 1.05
N LEU A 73 -1.39 -0.78 0.79
CA LEU A 73 -1.22 -1.56 -0.42
C LEU A 73 -1.66 -0.79 -1.67
N LEU A 74 -2.65 0.09 -1.53
CA LEU A 74 -3.28 0.75 -2.67
C LEU A 74 -2.78 2.17 -2.93
N HIS A 75 -2.00 2.74 -2.01
CA HIS A 75 -1.75 4.19 -2.06
C HIS A 75 -1.06 4.63 -3.36
N ASP A 76 -0.16 3.82 -3.89
CA ASP A 76 0.55 4.20 -5.11
C ASP A 76 -0.27 3.97 -6.37
N THR A 77 -1.39 3.24 -6.29
CA THR A 77 -2.16 2.98 -7.49
C THR A 77 -2.79 4.25 -8.06
N LEU A 78 -3.18 5.20 -7.21
CA LEU A 78 -3.75 6.45 -7.69
C LEU A 78 -2.71 7.31 -8.41
N GLU A 79 -1.48 7.32 -7.94
CA GLU A 79 -0.45 8.16 -8.53
C GLU A 79 0.21 7.52 -9.73
N ASP A 80 0.49 6.23 -9.64
CA ASP A 80 1.41 5.59 -10.55
C ASP A 80 0.76 4.66 -11.55
N THR A 81 -0.57 4.50 -11.48
CA THR A 81 -1.31 3.73 -12.47
C THR A 81 -2.51 4.54 -12.93
N ASN A 82 -3.31 3.97 -13.84
CA ASN A 82 -4.51 4.64 -14.30
C ASN A 82 -5.72 4.36 -13.42
N THR A 83 -5.49 3.96 -12.17
CA THR A 83 -6.54 3.73 -11.20
C THR A 83 -7.22 5.06 -10.84
N THR A 84 -8.55 5.06 -10.79
CA THR A 84 -9.30 6.25 -10.41
C THR A 84 -9.84 6.11 -8.99
N TYR A 85 -10.13 7.26 -8.38
CA TYR A 85 -10.74 7.27 -7.05
C TYR A 85 -12.07 6.52 -7.06
N GLU A 86 -12.86 6.72 -8.11
CA GLU A 86 -14.15 6.03 -8.24
C GLU A 86 -13.97 4.52 -8.29
N GLU A 87 -12.94 4.07 -8.95
CA GLU A 87 -12.65 2.65 -9.02
C GLU A 87 -12.36 2.08 -7.64
N LEU A 88 -11.62 2.82 -6.83
CA LEU A 88 -11.33 2.41 -5.47
C LEU A 88 -12.60 2.36 -4.62
N ILE A 89 -13.48 3.36 -4.77
CA ILE A 89 -14.75 3.36 -4.05
C ILE A 89 -15.57 2.13 -4.41
N CYS A 90 -15.66 1.81 -5.69
CA CYS A 90 -16.43 0.67 -6.14
C CYS A 90 -15.90 -0.65 -5.58
N ASN A 91 -14.60 -0.77 -5.43
CA ASN A 91 -13.99 -2.02 -5.02
C ASN A 91 -13.77 -2.14 -3.52
N PHE A 92 -13.55 -1.02 -2.82
CA PHE A 92 -13.13 -1.05 -1.43
C PHE A 92 -13.95 -0.15 -0.52
N GLY A 93 -14.83 0.67 -1.07
CA GLY A 93 -15.68 1.54 -0.26
C GLY A 93 -15.03 2.88 0.04
N ASN A 94 -15.83 3.75 0.66
CA ASN A 94 -15.42 5.14 0.88
C ASN A 94 -14.28 5.26 1.88
N LEU A 95 -14.31 4.48 2.94
CA LEU A 95 -13.32 4.64 4.01
C LEU A 95 -11.92 4.37 3.51
N ILE A 96 -11.72 3.24 2.84
CA ILE A 96 -10.40 2.88 2.34
C ILE A 96 -9.97 3.86 1.25
N SER A 97 -10.92 4.24 0.38
CA SER A 97 -10.59 5.16 -0.72
C SER A 97 -10.18 6.53 -0.18
N ASN A 98 -10.83 6.99 0.87
CA ASN A 98 -10.45 8.26 1.50
C ASN A 98 -9.08 8.18 2.14
N LEU A 99 -8.76 7.04 2.76
CA LEU A 99 -7.44 6.86 3.35
C LEU A 99 -6.35 6.86 2.27
N VAL A 100 -6.62 6.21 1.15
CA VAL A 100 -5.67 6.21 0.03
C VAL A 100 -5.45 7.63 -0.47
N LYS A 101 -6.54 8.39 -0.60
CA LYS A 101 -6.47 9.77 -1.07
C LYS A 101 -5.67 10.63 -0.11
N GLU A 102 -5.87 10.44 1.19
CA GLU A 102 -5.13 11.19 2.19
C GLU A 102 -3.64 10.89 2.14
N LEU A 103 -3.29 9.64 1.96
CA LEU A 103 -1.89 9.26 1.84
C LEU A 103 -1.25 9.90 0.63
N THR A 104 -1.99 9.93 -0.48
CA THR A 104 -1.50 10.57 -1.69
C THR A 104 -1.28 12.06 -1.47
N ASN A 105 -2.23 12.72 -0.82
CA ASN A 105 -2.10 14.14 -0.52
C ASN A 105 -0.94 14.42 0.43
N ASN A 106 -0.73 13.54 1.40
CA ASN A 106 0.38 13.71 2.33
C ASN A 106 1.71 13.59 1.62
N ASP A 107 1.81 12.73 0.64
CA ASP A 107 3.03 12.63 -0.15
C ASP A 107 3.33 13.92 -0.87
N VAL A 108 2.30 14.56 -1.42
CA VAL A 108 2.47 15.85 -2.07
C VAL A 108 2.95 16.89 -1.07
N LEU A 109 2.34 16.93 0.11
CA LEU A 109 2.74 17.87 1.14
C LEU A 109 4.18 17.65 1.56
N LYS A 110 4.59 16.40 1.70
CA LYS A 110 5.97 16.13 2.09
C LYS A 110 6.95 16.66 1.07
N LYS A 111 6.62 16.54 -0.19
CA LYS A 111 7.49 17.07 -1.23
C LYS A 111 7.59 18.57 -1.19
N GLU A 112 6.50 19.26 -0.85
CA GLU A 112 6.47 20.70 -0.84
C GLU A 112 7.06 21.29 0.42
N MET A 113 6.84 20.62 1.55
CA MET A 113 7.29 21.15 2.83
C MET A 113 8.78 21.18 2.97
N GLY A 114 9.45 20.61 2.07
CA GLY A 114 10.88 20.63 2.17
C GLY A 114 11.40 19.24 2.38
N LYS A 115 12.19 18.87 1.46
CA LYS A 115 12.78 17.55 1.48
C LYS A 115 13.63 17.34 2.70
N THR A 116 14.18 18.43 3.24
CA THR A 116 15.06 18.33 4.39
C THR A 116 14.32 17.72 5.57
N GLU A 117 13.15 18.27 5.85
CA GLU A 117 12.38 17.79 6.99
C GLU A 117 11.93 16.36 6.77
N TYR A 118 11.45 16.07 5.58
CA TYR A 118 10.99 14.74 5.27
C TYR A 118 12.13 13.72 5.34
N LEU A 119 13.28 14.10 4.82
CA LEU A 119 14.41 13.19 4.80
C LEU A 119 14.94 12.91 6.19
N SER A 120 14.88 13.90 7.07
CA SER A 120 15.39 13.70 8.42
C SER A 120 14.56 12.71 9.22
N MET A 121 13.36 12.43 8.77
CA MET A 121 12.50 11.47 9.42
C MET A 121 12.83 10.02 9.04
N LYS A 122 13.69 9.86 8.11
CA LYS A 122 14.10 8.53 7.72
C LYS A 122 15.26 8.01 8.57
#